data_27edf77b074753fb712af8fa38379333
#
_entry.id   27edf77b074753fb712af8fa38379333
#
_cell.length_a   1.000
_cell.length_b   1.000
_cell.length_c   1.000
_cell.angle_alpha   90.00
_cell.angle_beta   90.00
_cell.angle_gamma   90.00
#
_symmetry.space_group_name_H-M   'P 1'
#
loop_
_entity.id
_entity.type
_entity.pdbx_description
1 polymer ?
#
loop_
_entity_poly.entity_id
_entity_poly.type
_entity_poly.pdbx_seq_one_letter_code
_entity_poly.pdbx_strand_id
1 'polypeptide(L)'
;MNDDQPKPSPESTPREAEPARRDFFRTAVVAGAGVAAVAGVMHGKYSLAPLIGEAHAQASPQAWWPSRWGKDDEAGASNLMTPAKVLDAAKWIKDGKVYRIGRVYEAGMPLFGARVFALRIPGAPTGGPFGENKLVYNDEFLSTEVGQVGTQFDGLGHIGIQLGKDGDKNEMRFYNGISSQEINQAYGLAKLGVEKVKPFFTRAHLVDVAGSRGAMWDAGQEIKLADVRAALDKQGLKEADIKPGDAVFFNTGWGSLWMKNNDRFNGGEPGIGLEVARWLVEKQVALTGADTWATEVVPNPDKRLAFPVHAELLTKSGIFNHENLFFDELIKDRKYQFVYIFATTPIKGATGSAGAPIAVT
;
A
#
# COMPACT_ATOMS: atom_id res chain seq x y z
N MET A 1 62.54 49.43 40.88
CA MET A 1 61.66 50.26 40.07
C MET A 1 61.63 49.52 38.71
N ASN A 2 60.73 48.59 38.58
CA ASN A 2 60.43 47.92 37.30
C ASN A 2 58.95 48.05 37.09
N ASP A 3 58.57 48.78 36.11
CA ASP A 3 57.23 48.88 35.62
C ASP A 3 56.93 47.67 34.74
N ASP A 4 56.05 46.79 35.24
CA ASP A 4 55.47 45.70 34.47
C ASP A 4 54.05 46.09 34.13
N GLN A 5 53.82 46.57 32.91
CA GLN A 5 52.49 46.75 32.33
C GLN A 5 52.12 45.50 31.49
N PRO A 6 50.95 44.94 31.66
CA PRO A 6 50.51 43.77 30.87
C PRO A 6 50.09 44.16 29.43
N LYS A 7 50.57 43.41 28.45
CA LYS A 7 50.21 43.55 27.04
C LYS A 7 48.71 43.21 26.83
N PRO A 8 48.01 43.92 25.93
CA PRO A 8 46.62 43.57 25.58
C PRO A 8 46.54 42.26 24.81
N SER A 9 45.54 41.46 25.14
CA SER A 9 45.15 40.23 24.43
C SER A 9 44.63 40.56 23.02
N PRO A 10 44.83 39.67 22.03
CA PRO A 10 44.37 39.89 20.67
C PRO A 10 42.84 39.86 20.59
N GLU A 11 42.28 40.83 19.89
CA GLU A 11 40.85 40.93 19.55
C GLU A 11 40.37 39.66 18.85
N SER A 12 39.31 39.08 19.37
CA SER A 12 38.58 37.97 18.76
C SER A 12 37.83 38.47 17.52
N THR A 13 38.25 38.06 16.35
CA THR A 13 37.44 38.19 15.13
C THR A 13 36.07 37.51 15.31
N PRO A 14 34.98 38.12 14.86
CA PRO A 14 33.67 37.51 14.92
C PRO A 14 33.65 36.26 14.03
N ARG A 15 33.28 35.11 14.58
CA ARG A 15 32.92 33.90 13.81
C ARG A 15 31.73 34.26 12.91
N GLU A 16 31.92 34.11 11.62
CA GLU A 16 30.78 34.10 10.68
C GLU A 16 29.74 33.08 11.14
N ALA A 17 28.51 33.55 11.28
CA ALA A 17 27.38 32.73 11.66
C ALA A 17 27.09 31.72 10.55
N GLU A 18 27.01 30.44 10.90
CA GLU A 18 26.52 29.40 10.02
C GLU A 18 25.17 29.83 9.41
N PRO A 19 24.92 29.56 8.13
CA PRO A 19 23.65 29.89 7.49
C PRO A 19 22.51 29.14 8.20
N ALA A 20 21.60 29.93 8.71
CA ALA A 20 20.47 29.44 9.51
C ALA A 20 19.57 28.49 8.68
N ARG A 21 18.94 27.56 9.37
CA ARG A 21 17.91 26.62 8.90
C ARG A 21 16.85 27.20 7.93
N ARG A 22 16.79 28.49 7.73
CA ARG A 22 15.88 29.17 6.80
C ARG A 22 16.19 28.92 5.32
N ASP A 23 17.42 28.62 4.95
CA ASP A 23 17.78 28.40 3.55
C ASP A 23 17.48 26.99 3.07
N PHE A 24 17.39 26.01 3.98
CA PHE A 24 16.95 24.64 3.66
C PHE A 24 15.52 24.59 3.11
N PHE A 25 14.61 25.37 3.70
CA PHE A 25 13.22 25.46 3.21
C PHE A 25 13.08 26.19 1.87
N ARG A 26 13.96 27.14 1.56
CA ARG A 26 13.94 27.80 0.25
C ARG A 26 14.41 26.88 -0.86
N THR A 27 15.39 26.04 -0.62
CA THR A 27 15.87 25.04 -1.60
C THR A 27 14.85 23.93 -1.82
N ALA A 28 14.12 23.52 -0.77
CA ALA A 28 13.05 22.53 -0.88
C ALA A 28 11.84 23.05 -1.70
N VAL A 29 11.50 24.34 -1.58
CA VAL A 29 10.41 24.95 -2.37
C VAL A 29 10.77 25.03 -3.86
N VAL A 30 12.04 25.25 -4.21
CA VAL A 30 12.48 25.23 -5.61
C VAL A 30 12.49 23.82 -6.18
N ALA A 31 12.82 22.79 -5.36
CA ALA A 31 12.71 21.39 -5.76
C ALA A 31 11.24 20.95 -5.94
N GLY A 32 10.33 21.46 -5.11
CA GLY A 32 8.89 21.24 -5.26
C GLY A 32 8.30 21.82 -6.55
N ALA A 33 8.75 23.01 -6.95
CA ALA A 33 8.35 23.61 -8.22
C ALA A 33 8.89 22.85 -9.45
N GLY A 34 10.09 22.26 -9.33
CA GLY A 34 10.68 21.41 -10.38
C GLY A 34 9.93 20.08 -10.56
N VAL A 35 9.43 19.50 -9.48
CA VAL A 35 8.61 18.27 -9.52
C VAL A 35 7.26 18.53 -10.19
N ALA A 36 6.62 19.67 -9.92
CA ALA A 36 5.37 20.05 -10.59
C ALA A 36 5.53 20.26 -12.10
N ALA A 37 6.68 20.77 -12.55
CA ALA A 37 6.96 20.96 -13.97
C ALA A 37 7.25 19.62 -14.70
N VAL A 38 7.86 18.65 -14.02
CA VAL A 38 8.08 17.28 -14.56
C VAL A 38 6.76 16.50 -14.60
N ALA A 39 5.87 16.68 -13.63
CA ALA A 39 4.54 16.07 -13.64
C ALA A 39 3.70 16.55 -14.84
N GLY A 40 3.82 17.82 -15.23
CA GLY A 40 3.12 18.40 -16.40
C GLY A 40 3.53 17.78 -17.74
N VAL A 41 4.78 17.34 -17.87
CA VAL A 41 5.31 16.72 -19.11
C VAL A 41 4.97 15.23 -19.20
N MET A 42 4.74 14.57 -18.07
CA MET A 42 4.41 13.13 -18.02
C MET A 42 2.90 12.84 -18.19
N HIS A 43 2.03 13.83 -18.08
CA HIS A 43 0.57 13.67 -18.24
C HIS A 43 0.14 13.18 -19.65
N GLY A 44 1.03 13.21 -20.64
CA GLY A 44 0.72 12.77 -22.00
C GLY A 44 0.84 11.27 -22.25
N LYS A 45 1.46 10.51 -21.36
CA LYS A 45 1.73 9.07 -21.61
C LYS A 45 0.87 8.09 -20.83
N TYR A 46 0.29 8.50 -19.68
CA TYR A 46 -0.50 7.61 -18.83
C TYR A 46 -1.77 8.31 -18.36
N SER A 47 -2.69 8.59 -19.29
CA SER A 47 -4.03 9.05 -18.93
C SER A 47 -4.85 7.87 -18.42
N LEU A 48 -5.49 8.02 -17.26
CA LEU A 48 -6.53 7.10 -16.80
C LEU A 48 -7.77 7.12 -17.70
N ALA A 49 -7.90 8.11 -18.58
CA ALA A 49 -9.05 8.28 -19.47
C ALA A 49 -9.40 7.04 -20.32
N PRO A 50 -8.44 6.24 -20.83
CA PRO A 50 -8.77 4.98 -21.51
C PRO A 50 -9.22 3.86 -20.58
N LEU A 51 -8.92 3.95 -19.26
CA LEU A 51 -9.21 2.91 -18.28
C LEU A 51 -10.49 3.22 -17.46
N ILE A 52 -10.94 4.46 -17.48
CA ILE A 52 -12.14 4.92 -16.76
C ILE A 52 -13.20 5.21 -17.81
N GLY A 53 -14.06 4.23 -18.08
CA GLY A 53 -15.33 4.51 -18.75
C GLY A 53 -16.18 5.48 -17.89
N GLU A 54 -17.14 6.20 -18.49
CA GLU A 54 -18.08 7.02 -17.74
C GLU A 54 -18.79 6.16 -16.69
N ALA A 55 -18.26 6.19 -15.45
CA ALA A 55 -18.76 5.41 -14.35
C ALA A 55 -19.94 6.14 -13.72
N HIS A 56 -21.13 5.78 -14.13
CA HIS A 56 -22.30 6.01 -13.29
C HIS A 56 -22.29 4.98 -12.16
N ALA A 57 -21.80 5.37 -10.98
CA ALA A 57 -21.88 4.55 -9.79
C ALA A 57 -23.36 4.26 -9.48
N GLN A 58 -23.80 3.03 -9.72
CA GLN A 58 -25.06 2.57 -9.16
C GLN A 58 -24.87 2.43 -7.66
N ALA A 59 -25.31 3.43 -6.90
CA ALA A 59 -25.36 3.36 -5.45
C ALA A 59 -26.21 2.14 -5.07
N SER A 60 -25.63 1.19 -4.34
CA SER A 60 -26.43 0.16 -3.68
C SER A 60 -27.40 0.84 -2.73
N PRO A 61 -28.71 0.49 -2.73
CA PRO A 61 -29.71 1.16 -1.91
C PRO A 61 -29.51 0.92 -0.40
N GLN A 62 -28.56 0.10 0.01
CA GLN A 62 -28.31 -0.22 1.39
C GLN A 62 -27.03 0.48 1.88
N ALA A 63 -27.19 1.32 2.91
CA ALA A 63 -26.04 1.94 3.59
C ALA A 63 -25.13 0.87 4.18
N TRP A 64 -23.79 1.00 3.97
CA TRP A 64 -22.78 0.09 4.54
C TRP A 64 -22.24 0.55 5.89
N TRP A 65 -22.91 1.55 6.48
CA TRP A 65 -22.61 2.07 7.81
C TRP A 65 -23.88 2.09 8.70
N PRO A 66 -23.75 2.06 10.02
CA PRO A 66 -22.46 1.97 10.73
C PRO A 66 -21.77 0.63 10.51
N SER A 67 -20.43 0.63 10.67
CA SER A 67 -19.62 -0.58 10.66
C SER A 67 -20.11 -1.57 11.73
N ARG A 68 -19.87 -2.86 11.50
CA ARG A 68 -20.15 -3.91 12.51
C ARG A 68 -19.36 -3.76 13.81
N TRP A 69 -18.29 -2.96 13.81
CA TRP A 69 -17.50 -2.61 14.98
C TRP A 69 -17.91 -1.27 15.62
N GLY A 70 -18.96 -0.65 15.13
CA GLY A 70 -19.52 0.58 15.65
C GLY A 70 -19.29 1.81 14.78
N LYS A 71 -20.04 2.87 15.08
CA LYS A 71 -20.05 4.11 14.29
C LYS A 71 -18.71 4.89 14.33
N ASP A 72 -17.91 4.67 15.34
CA ASP A 72 -16.62 5.36 15.54
C ASP A 72 -15.41 4.49 15.13
N ASP A 73 -15.67 3.33 14.49
CA ASP A 73 -14.60 2.43 14.05
C ASP A 73 -13.82 3.00 12.88
N GLU A 74 -12.49 3.01 13.02
CA GLU A 74 -11.51 3.41 12.02
C GLU A 74 -10.51 2.28 11.68
N ALA A 75 -10.66 1.11 12.30
CA ALA A 75 -9.71 0.00 12.20
C ALA A 75 -10.17 -1.14 11.28
N GLY A 76 -11.43 -1.14 10.85
CA GLY A 76 -11.98 -2.12 9.91
C GLY A 76 -11.71 -3.57 10.31
N ALA A 77 -11.42 -4.41 9.33
CA ALA A 77 -11.19 -5.84 9.54
C ALA A 77 -9.92 -6.17 10.35
N SER A 78 -9.01 -5.19 10.59
CA SER A 78 -7.90 -5.38 11.52
C SER A 78 -8.39 -5.58 12.98
N ASN A 79 -9.66 -5.25 13.30
CA ASN A 79 -10.29 -5.62 14.56
C ASN A 79 -10.39 -7.13 14.79
N LEU A 80 -10.26 -7.93 13.74
CA LEU A 80 -10.20 -9.39 13.83
C LEU A 80 -8.85 -9.90 14.36
N MET A 81 -7.83 -9.05 14.46
CA MET A 81 -6.52 -9.39 15.03
C MET A 81 -6.62 -9.43 16.57
N THR A 82 -7.35 -10.42 17.07
CA THR A 82 -7.48 -10.67 18.52
C THR A 82 -6.33 -11.53 19.03
N PRO A 83 -6.04 -11.53 20.35
CA PRO A 83 -5.04 -12.43 20.94
C PRO A 83 -5.28 -13.91 20.57
N ALA A 84 -6.55 -14.34 20.57
CA ALA A 84 -6.92 -15.70 20.19
C ALA A 84 -6.58 -16.01 18.71
N LYS A 85 -6.82 -15.05 17.80
CA LYS A 85 -6.47 -15.17 16.38
C LYS A 85 -4.96 -15.30 16.18
N VAL A 86 -4.18 -14.49 16.88
CA VAL A 86 -2.71 -14.54 16.84
C VAL A 86 -2.19 -15.89 17.34
N LEU A 87 -2.68 -16.37 18.47
CA LEU A 87 -2.28 -17.68 19.03
C LEU A 87 -2.70 -18.85 18.12
N ASP A 88 -3.85 -18.74 17.45
CA ASP A 88 -4.28 -19.76 16.48
C ASP A 88 -3.38 -19.74 15.24
N ALA A 89 -3.07 -18.57 14.72
CA ALA A 89 -2.17 -18.41 13.57
C ALA A 89 -0.77 -18.97 13.89
N ALA A 90 -0.23 -18.70 15.07
CA ALA A 90 1.11 -19.16 15.48
C ALA A 90 1.27 -20.70 15.40
N LYS A 91 0.18 -21.45 15.56
CA LYS A 91 0.19 -22.91 15.42
C LYS A 91 0.48 -23.41 14.00
N TRP A 92 0.41 -22.50 13.01
CA TRP A 92 0.70 -22.82 11.61
C TRP A 92 2.17 -22.71 11.24
N ILE A 93 3.00 -22.19 12.12
CA ILE A 93 4.45 -22.22 11.99
C ILE A 93 4.93 -23.66 12.26
N LYS A 94 5.48 -24.31 11.22
CA LYS A 94 5.87 -25.73 11.27
C LYS A 94 7.38 -25.94 11.08
N ASP A 95 7.98 -25.24 10.13
CA ASP A 95 9.38 -25.37 9.79
C ASP A 95 10.19 -24.08 10.09
N GLY A 96 9.50 -23.00 10.43
CA GLY A 96 10.12 -21.72 10.81
C GLY A 96 10.79 -20.99 9.64
N LYS A 97 10.54 -21.40 8.40
CA LYS A 97 11.07 -20.69 7.24
C LYS A 97 10.34 -19.37 7.03
N VAL A 98 11.13 -18.31 6.81
CA VAL A 98 10.60 -16.95 6.58
C VAL A 98 10.79 -16.57 5.13
N TYR A 99 9.75 -16.08 4.50
CA TYR A 99 9.73 -15.59 3.12
C TYR A 99 9.39 -14.11 3.13
N ARG A 100 10.16 -13.31 2.40
CA ARG A 100 9.76 -11.95 2.06
C ARG A 100 8.80 -12.00 0.90
N ILE A 101 7.57 -11.55 1.11
CA ILE A 101 6.54 -11.48 0.07
C ILE A 101 6.27 -10.05 -0.42
N GLY A 102 7.08 -9.08 0.04
CA GLY A 102 7.16 -7.74 -0.52
C GLY A 102 8.29 -7.62 -1.53
N ARG A 103 8.09 -6.78 -2.54
CA ARG A 103 9.10 -6.48 -3.56
C ARG A 103 10.15 -5.50 -3.03
N VAL A 104 11.31 -5.49 -3.65
CA VAL A 104 12.31 -4.44 -3.42
C VAL A 104 11.80 -3.14 -4.04
N TYR A 105 11.92 -2.04 -3.29
CA TYR A 105 11.66 -0.70 -3.80
C TYR A 105 12.94 -0.19 -4.45
N GLU A 106 12.90 0.07 -5.74
CA GLU A 106 14.08 0.47 -6.50
C GLU A 106 13.72 1.44 -7.63
N ALA A 107 14.71 2.20 -8.08
CA ALA A 107 14.54 3.08 -9.22
C ALA A 107 14.17 2.27 -10.46
N GLY A 108 13.19 2.75 -11.23
CA GLY A 108 12.71 2.08 -12.43
C GLY A 108 11.66 0.99 -12.21
N MET A 109 11.24 0.73 -10.95
CA MET A 109 10.08 -0.13 -10.71
C MET A 109 8.82 0.43 -11.39
N PRO A 110 7.85 -0.41 -11.78
CA PRO A 110 6.62 0.07 -12.39
C PRO A 110 5.85 0.96 -11.41
N LEU A 111 5.41 2.11 -11.89
CA LEU A 111 4.65 3.10 -11.15
C LEU A 111 3.36 3.39 -11.90
N PHE A 112 2.23 3.24 -11.26
CA PHE A 112 0.95 3.52 -11.87
C PHE A 112 0.65 5.03 -11.90
N GLY A 113 0.28 5.55 -13.08
CA GLY A 113 -0.04 6.97 -13.27
C GLY A 113 1.18 7.88 -13.15
N ALA A 114 1.01 9.00 -12.47
CA ALA A 114 2.05 10.03 -12.29
C ALA A 114 2.84 9.89 -10.97
N ARG A 115 2.82 8.71 -10.36
CA ARG A 115 3.51 8.43 -9.09
C ARG A 115 5.02 8.48 -9.26
N VAL A 116 5.73 8.81 -8.19
CA VAL A 116 7.18 8.94 -8.19
C VAL A 116 7.83 8.09 -7.10
N PHE A 117 9.05 7.66 -7.36
CA PHE A 117 9.94 7.08 -6.35
C PHE A 117 11.35 7.61 -6.57
N ALA A 118 11.88 8.35 -5.60
CA ALA A 118 13.21 8.89 -5.66
C ALA A 118 13.89 8.78 -4.29
N LEU A 119 14.93 7.96 -4.22
CA LEU A 119 15.79 7.80 -3.06
C LEU A 119 17.10 8.57 -3.31
N ARG A 120 17.55 9.35 -2.34
CA ARG A 120 18.80 10.10 -2.40
C ARG A 120 19.53 10.03 -1.07
N ILE A 121 20.85 9.99 -1.12
CA ILE A 121 21.73 10.17 0.03
C ILE A 121 22.43 11.53 -0.20
N PRO A 122 22.01 12.62 0.50
CA PRO A 122 22.63 13.93 0.33
C PRO A 122 24.05 13.91 0.94
N GLY A 123 25.07 14.22 0.13
CA GLY A 123 26.46 14.36 0.59
C GLY A 123 27.34 13.14 0.35
N ALA A 124 27.03 11.97 0.77
CA ALA A 124 27.82 10.71 0.65
C ALA A 124 29.28 10.80 1.22
N PRO A 125 29.48 10.91 2.53
CA PRO A 125 28.52 10.77 3.60
C PRO A 125 27.65 12.03 3.79
N THR A 126 26.47 11.86 4.43
CA THR A 126 25.57 12.96 4.77
C THR A 126 26.20 13.88 5.81
N GLY A 127 26.97 13.32 6.76
CA GLY A 127 27.64 14.11 7.76
C GLY A 127 28.83 13.40 8.42
N GLY A 128 29.58 14.18 9.19
CA GLY A 128 30.83 13.79 9.84
C GLY A 128 32.07 14.26 9.08
N PRO A 129 33.30 13.97 9.62
CA PRO A 129 33.52 13.18 10.84
C PRO A 129 33.26 13.97 12.12
N PHE A 130 32.68 13.32 13.13
CA PHE A 130 32.41 13.89 14.46
C PHE A 130 33.25 13.20 15.54
N GLY A 131 33.60 13.96 16.57
CA GLY A 131 34.34 13.50 17.71
C GLY A 131 35.75 13.00 17.41
N GLU A 132 36.47 12.53 18.42
CA GLU A 132 37.80 11.93 18.28
C GLU A 132 37.75 10.60 17.55
N ASN A 133 36.65 9.88 17.66
CA ASN A 133 36.40 8.59 16.98
C ASN A 133 36.01 8.76 15.50
N LYS A 134 35.95 10.00 14.98
CA LYS A 134 35.75 10.31 13.56
C LYS A 134 34.52 9.64 12.93
N LEU A 135 33.38 9.62 13.66
CA LEU A 135 32.12 9.05 13.20
C LEU A 135 31.61 9.80 11.96
N VAL A 136 31.20 9.02 10.96
CA VAL A 136 30.49 9.49 9.76
C VAL A 136 29.14 8.78 9.63
N TYR A 137 28.17 9.38 8.96
CA TYR A 137 26.85 8.76 8.76
C TYR A 137 26.25 9.10 7.39
N ASN A 138 25.34 8.24 6.95
CA ASN A 138 24.49 8.46 5.79
C ASN A 138 23.03 8.42 6.22
N ASP A 139 22.28 9.45 5.84
CA ASP A 139 20.82 9.49 5.91
C ASP A 139 20.28 9.62 4.49
N GLU A 140 19.17 8.97 4.23
CA GLU A 140 18.48 9.04 2.95
C GLU A 140 17.29 10.00 3.02
N PHE A 141 16.99 10.57 1.85
CA PHE A 141 15.76 11.29 1.58
C PHE A 141 14.94 10.51 0.56
N LEU A 142 13.69 10.19 0.92
CA LEU A 142 12.74 9.51 0.07
C LEU A 142 11.59 10.45 -0.33
N SER A 143 11.36 10.59 -1.64
CA SER A 143 10.19 11.27 -2.20
C SER A 143 9.34 10.26 -2.96
N THR A 144 8.11 10.03 -2.49
CA THR A 144 7.21 9.02 -3.07
C THR A 144 5.79 9.19 -2.54
N GLU A 145 4.82 8.63 -3.24
CA GLU A 145 3.49 8.33 -2.70
C GLU A 145 3.57 7.07 -1.83
N VAL A 146 3.84 7.26 -0.54
CA VAL A 146 4.30 6.22 0.40
C VAL A 146 3.41 4.98 0.51
N GLY A 147 2.14 5.09 0.23
CA GLY A 147 1.18 3.98 0.31
C GLY A 147 0.68 3.51 -1.06
N GLN A 148 1.35 3.93 -2.16
CA GLN A 148 0.81 3.77 -3.51
C GLN A 148 1.87 3.38 -4.55
N VAL A 149 3.03 2.92 -4.10
CA VAL A 149 4.14 2.47 -4.95
C VAL A 149 4.76 1.19 -4.40
N GLY A 150 5.35 0.37 -5.27
CA GLY A 150 5.94 -0.91 -4.85
C GLY A 150 4.90 -1.85 -4.24
N THR A 151 5.31 -2.67 -3.29
CA THR A 151 4.37 -3.43 -2.45
C THR A 151 3.66 -2.46 -1.51
N GLN A 152 2.36 -2.30 -1.69
CA GLN A 152 1.57 -1.24 -1.06
C GLN A 152 0.35 -1.81 -0.36
N PHE A 153 0.00 -1.20 0.78
CA PHE A 153 -1.15 -1.54 1.59
C PHE A 153 -2.15 -0.38 1.59
N ASP A 154 -3.35 -0.65 1.13
CA ASP A 154 -4.43 0.33 1.09
C ASP A 154 -5.13 0.45 2.43
N GLY A 155 -5.13 1.68 2.96
CA GLY A 155 -5.90 2.04 4.15
C GLY A 155 -7.35 2.39 3.83
N LEU A 156 -8.19 2.45 4.86
CA LEU A 156 -9.64 2.69 4.73
C LEU A 156 -10.01 4.10 4.24
N GLY A 157 -9.05 5.02 4.29
CA GLY A 157 -9.20 6.37 3.75
C GLY A 157 -8.74 6.52 2.30
N HIS A 158 -8.32 5.41 1.64
CA HIS A 158 -7.80 5.46 0.27
C HIS A 158 -8.92 5.60 -0.77
N ILE A 159 -9.96 4.78 -0.69
CA ILE A 159 -11.06 4.72 -1.67
C ILE A 159 -12.38 5.11 -1.03
N GLY A 160 -13.13 5.98 -1.72
CA GLY A 160 -14.48 6.37 -1.37
C GLY A 160 -15.44 6.25 -2.56
N ILE A 161 -16.73 6.43 -2.29
CA ILE A 161 -17.81 6.37 -3.29
C ILE A 161 -18.55 7.70 -3.28
N GLN A 162 -18.78 8.29 -4.47
CA GLN A 162 -19.67 9.42 -4.65
C GLN A 162 -21.13 8.92 -4.68
N LEU A 163 -21.96 9.32 -3.72
CA LEU A 163 -23.36 8.88 -3.63
C LEU A 163 -24.35 9.85 -4.25
N GLY A 164 -24.11 11.13 -4.09
CA GLY A 164 -24.99 12.18 -4.57
C GLY A 164 -24.37 12.94 -5.74
N LYS A 165 -24.54 14.27 -5.72
CA LYS A 165 -24.03 15.14 -6.78
C LYS A 165 -22.52 15.03 -6.93
N ASP A 166 -22.05 14.85 -8.15
CA ASP A 166 -20.63 14.78 -8.48
C ASP A 166 -19.86 16.01 -7.97
N GLY A 167 -18.75 15.75 -7.29
CA GLY A 167 -17.90 16.77 -6.70
C GLY A 167 -18.35 17.29 -5.33
N ASP A 168 -19.52 16.93 -4.84
CA ASP A 168 -19.95 17.28 -3.47
C ASP A 168 -19.22 16.39 -2.45
N LYS A 169 -18.30 16.99 -1.70
CA LYS A 169 -17.49 16.29 -0.69
C LYS A 169 -18.31 15.72 0.47
N ASN A 170 -19.49 16.28 0.75
CA ASN A 170 -20.40 15.73 1.74
C ASN A 170 -21.08 14.44 1.27
N GLU A 171 -21.15 14.23 -0.04
CA GLU A 171 -21.75 13.04 -0.65
C GLU A 171 -20.68 12.01 -1.10
N MET A 172 -19.39 12.28 -0.90
CA MET A 172 -18.33 11.31 -1.02
C MET A 172 -18.19 10.54 0.30
N ARG A 173 -18.39 9.24 0.28
CA ARG A 173 -18.37 8.37 1.47
C ARG A 173 -17.22 7.38 1.41
N PHE A 174 -16.46 7.35 2.48
CA PHE A 174 -15.41 6.38 2.76
C PHE A 174 -15.92 5.32 3.73
N TYR A 175 -15.01 4.46 4.19
CA TYR A 175 -15.35 3.44 5.17
C TYR A 175 -16.15 4.03 6.34
N ASN A 176 -17.08 3.22 6.84
CA ASN A 176 -18.00 3.57 7.94
C ASN A 176 -18.86 4.83 7.67
N GLY A 177 -19.07 5.19 6.40
CA GLY A 177 -19.90 6.32 5.99
C GLY A 177 -19.28 7.70 6.25
N ILE A 178 -18.01 7.77 6.64
CA ILE A 178 -17.32 9.02 6.90
C ILE A 178 -17.16 9.81 5.60
N SER A 179 -17.55 11.09 5.61
CA SER A 179 -17.51 11.92 4.41
C SER A 179 -16.11 12.46 4.09
N SER A 180 -15.89 12.78 2.82
CA SER A 180 -14.65 13.47 2.39
C SER A 180 -14.46 14.81 3.09
N GLN A 181 -15.56 15.50 3.43
CA GLN A 181 -15.50 16.75 4.19
C GLN A 181 -14.94 16.56 5.61
N GLU A 182 -15.24 15.40 6.24
CA GLU A 182 -14.75 15.10 7.58
C GLU A 182 -13.28 14.66 7.62
N ILE A 183 -12.79 13.98 6.57
CA ILE A 183 -11.49 13.34 6.63
C ILE A 183 -10.38 14.07 5.90
N ASN A 184 -10.67 14.75 4.77
CA ASN A 184 -9.62 15.32 3.94
C ASN A 184 -9.07 16.63 4.48
N GLN A 185 -7.78 16.64 4.77
CA GLN A 185 -7.03 17.80 5.22
C GLN A 185 -5.73 17.93 4.39
N ALA A 186 -5.13 19.14 4.39
CA ALA A 186 -3.93 19.43 3.60
C ALA A 186 -2.69 18.61 4.02
N TYR A 187 -2.64 18.17 5.28
CA TYR A 187 -1.48 17.49 5.87
C TYR A 187 -1.81 16.09 6.41
N GLY A 188 -2.66 15.37 5.69
CA GLY A 188 -3.09 14.01 6.01
C GLY A 188 -4.57 13.94 6.36
N LEU A 189 -5.07 12.73 6.51
CA LEU A 189 -6.46 12.47 6.88
C LEU A 189 -6.69 12.75 8.38
N ALA A 190 -7.83 13.35 8.72
CA ALA A 190 -8.25 13.54 10.10
C ALA A 190 -8.73 12.25 10.77
N LYS A 191 -9.28 11.32 9.95
CA LYS A 191 -9.78 10.00 10.32
C LYS A 191 -9.33 8.98 9.28
N LEU A 192 -9.45 7.69 9.57
CA LEU A 192 -9.11 6.57 8.67
C LEU A 192 -7.66 6.51 8.23
N GLY A 193 -6.74 7.19 8.93
CA GLY A 193 -5.31 7.08 8.67
C GLY A 193 -4.79 5.69 9.05
N VAL A 194 -3.74 5.24 8.35
CA VAL A 194 -3.17 3.88 8.53
C VAL A 194 -2.60 3.63 9.93
N GLU A 195 -2.34 4.67 10.72
CA GLU A 195 -1.95 4.55 12.12
C GLU A 195 -3.04 3.94 13.02
N LYS A 196 -4.28 3.86 12.54
CA LYS A 196 -5.42 3.21 13.22
C LYS A 196 -5.51 1.71 12.95
N VAL A 197 -4.80 1.22 11.92
CA VAL A 197 -4.81 -0.18 11.54
C VAL A 197 -3.98 -1.00 12.52
N LYS A 198 -4.56 -2.07 13.06
CA LYS A 198 -3.86 -2.98 13.95
C LYS A 198 -2.88 -3.85 13.16
N PRO A 199 -1.69 -4.18 13.71
CA PRO A 199 -0.77 -5.10 13.07
C PRO A 199 -1.40 -6.45 12.76
N PHE A 200 -1.06 -7.01 11.61
CA PHE A 200 -1.52 -8.33 11.19
C PHE A 200 -0.53 -9.41 11.63
N PHE A 201 -1.04 -10.41 12.30
CA PHE A 201 -0.40 -11.69 12.53
C PHE A 201 -1.51 -12.74 12.40
N THR A 202 -1.69 -13.28 11.19
CA THR A 202 -2.84 -14.12 10.88
C THR A 202 -2.48 -15.22 9.90
N ARG A 203 -3.34 -16.23 9.82
CA ARG A 203 -3.25 -17.27 8.78
C ARG A 203 -3.52 -16.63 7.42
N ALA A 204 -2.78 -17.12 6.43
CA ALA A 204 -2.98 -16.72 5.04
C ALA A 204 -3.09 -17.92 4.11
N HIS A 205 -3.88 -17.74 3.05
CA HIS A 205 -4.09 -18.70 1.99
C HIS A 205 -3.68 -18.08 0.66
N LEU A 206 -2.71 -18.67 -0.02
CA LEU A 206 -2.29 -18.27 -1.36
C LEU A 206 -3.05 -19.09 -2.39
N VAL A 207 -3.89 -18.45 -3.16
CA VAL A 207 -4.65 -19.05 -4.27
C VAL A 207 -3.84 -18.87 -5.54
N ASP A 208 -3.14 -19.91 -5.97
CA ASP A 208 -2.31 -19.90 -7.18
C ASP A 208 -3.15 -20.19 -8.43
N VAL A 209 -3.89 -19.17 -8.89
CA VAL A 209 -4.74 -19.29 -10.08
C VAL A 209 -3.91 -19.44 -11.36
N ALA A 210 -2.71 -18.87 -11.41
CA ALA A 210 -1.79 -19.08 -12.54
C ALA A 210 -1.28 -20.50 -12.60
N GLY A 211 -0.85 -21.07 -11.48
CA GLY A 211 -0.42 -22.46 -11.38
C GLY A 211 -1.57 -23.44 -11.62
N SER A 212 -2.79 -23.10 -11.23
CA SER A 212 -3.99 -23.90 -11.52
C SER A 212 -4.27 -23.97 -13.02
N ARG A 213 -4.23 -22.84 -13.70
CA ARG A 213 -4.43 -22.72 -15.15
C ARG A 213 -3.22 -23.24 -15.95
N GLY A 214 -2.03 -23.23 -15.38
CA GLY A 214 -0.77 -23.59 -16.06
C GLY A 214 -0.22 -22.46 -16.94
N ALA A 215 -0.71 -21.23 -16.78
CA ALA A 215 -0.29 -20.04 -17.52
C ALA A 215 -0.59 -18.76 -16.74
N MET A 216 0.20 -17.72 -16.99
CA MET A 216 -0.09 -16.36 -16.55
C MET A 216 -1.46 -15.91 -17.07
N TRP A 217 -2.22 -15.22 -16.26
CA TRP A 217 -3.43 -14.50 -16.65
C TRP A 217 -3.06 -13.21 -17.40
N ASP A 218 -3.95 -12.71 -18.25
CA ASP A 218 -3.71 -11.50 -19.03
C ASP A 218 -4.62 -10.34 -18.60
N ALA A 219 -4.22 -9.11 -18.96
CA ALA A 219 -4.98 -7.90 -18.62
C ALA A 219 -6.46 -8.01 -19.05
N GLY A 220 -7.37 -7.56 -18.19
CA GLY A 220 -8.81 -7.64 -18.41
C GLY A 220 -9.42 -9.03 -18.24
N GLN A 221 -8.65 -10.04 -17.86
CA GLN A 221 -9.18 -11.37 -17.52
C GLN A 221 -9.61 -11.40 -16.06
N GLU A 222 -10.91 -11.55 -15.85
CA GLU A 222 -11.51 -11.66 -14.53
C GLU A 222 -11.33 -13.05 -13.94
N ILE A 223 -10.77 -13.13 -12.74
CA ILE A 223 -10.74 -14.34 -11.91
C ILE A 223 -12.09 -14.50 -11.23
N LYS A 224 -12.80 -15.58 -11.56
CA LYS A 224 -14.12 -15.92 -11.02
C LYS A 224 -14.00 -16.88 -9.84
N LEU A 225 -15.06 -17.02 -9.06
CA LEU A 225 -15.08 -17.93 -7.92
C LEU A 225 -14.83 -19.39 -8.32
N ALA A 226 -15.23 -19.78 -9.53
CA ALA A 226 -14.91 -21.11 -10.07
C ALA A 226 -13.40 -21.32 -10.24
N ASP A 227 -12.66 -20.30 -10.68
CA ASP A 227 -11.19 -20.38 -10.82
C ASP A 227 -10.50 -20.47 -9.46
N VAL A 228 -11.00 -19.72 -8.46
CA VAL A 228 -10.55 -19.79 -7.08
C VAL A 228 -10.71 -21.20 -6.51
N ARG A 229 -11.88 -21.79 -6.67
CA ARG A 229 -12.18 -23.15 -6.21
C ARG A 229 -11.29 -24.19 -6.90
N ALA A 230 -11.13 -24.09 -8.21
CA ALA A 230 -10.24 -24.99 -8.96
C ALA A 230 -8.78 -24.89 -8.51
N ALA A 231 -8.31 -23.69 -8.16
CA ALA A 231 -6.96 -23.50 -7.64
C ALA A 231 -6.82 -24.12 -6.24
N LEU A 232 -7.76 -23.86 -5.33
CA LEU A 232 -7.77 -24.47 -4.00
C LEU A 232 -7.77 -26.00 -4.08
N ASP A 233 -8.63 -26.59 -4.90
CA ASP A 233 -8.70 -28.05 -5.09
C ASP A 233 -7.37 -28.61 -5.61
N LYS A 234 -6.77 -27.98 -6.61
CA LYS A 234 -5.45 -28.39 -7.15
C LYS A 234 -4.33 -28.30 -6.11
N GLN A 235 -4.43 -27.34 -5.18
CA GLN A 235 -3.50 -27.16 -4.07
C GLN A 235 -3.79 -28.10 -2.87
N GLY A 236 -4.87 -28.89 -2.92
CA GLY A 236 -5.32 -29.74 -1.83
C GLY A 236 -5.91 -28.96 -0.64
N LEU A 237 -6.36 -27.73 -0.88
CA LEU A 237 -6.97 -26.84 0.11
C LEU A 237 -8.50 -26.86 -0.02
N LYS A 238 -9.17 -26.53 1.07
CA LYS A 238 -10.63 -26.44 1.10
C LYS A 238 -11.05 -24.99 1.37
N GLU A 239 -12.09 -24.56 0.67
CA GLU A 239 -12.73 -23.27 0.95
C GLU A 239 -13.16 -23.12 2.42
N ALA A 240 -13.49 -24.23 3.08
CA ALA A 240 -13.86 -24.28 4.49
C ALA A 240 -12.69 -24.04 5.46
N ASP A 241 -11.45 -24.09 4.99
CA ASP A 241 -10.27 -23.83 5.82
C ASP A 241 -10.06 -22.32 6.05
N ILE A 242 -10.61 -21.48 5.17
CA ILE A 242 -10.58 -20.02 5.30
C ILE A 242 -11.54 -19.59 6.41
N LYS A 243 -11.03 -18.92 7.44
CA LYS A 243 -11.78 -18.51 8.63
C LYS A 243 -11.79 -16.99 8.78
N PRO A 244 -12.76 -16.43 9.53
CA PRO A 244 -12.77 -15.01 9.84
C PRO A 244 -11.41 -14.49 10.34
N GLY A 245 -10.98 -13.37 9.77
CA GLY A 245 -9.69 -12.76 10.06
C GLY A 245 -8.48 -13.37 9.36
N ASP A 246 -8.65 -14.39 8.52
CA ASP A 246 -7.57 -14.87 7.65
C ASP A 246 -7.26 -13.84 6.54
N ALA A 247 -6.11 -13.99 5.91
CA ALA A 247 -5.76 -13.33 4.66
C ALA A 247 -5.94 -14.29 3.47
N VAL A 248 -6.35 -13.77 2.31
CA VAL A 248 -6.43 -14.54 1.07
C VAL A 248 -5.72 -13.78 -0.05
N PHE A 249 -4.69 -14.38 -0.61
CA PHE A 249 -3.88 -13.78 -1.66
C PHE A 249 -4.01 -14.54 -2.98
N PHE A 250 -3.86 -13.81 -4.09
CA PHE A 250 -3.99 -14.37 -5.44
C PHE A 250 -2.67 -14.25 -6.20
N ASN A 251 -2.18 -15.36 -6.73
CA ASN A 251 -1.08 -15.37 -7.69
C ASN A 251 -1.65 -15.51 -9.09
N THR A 252 -1.55 -14.45 -9.88
CA THR A 252 -2.01 -14.37 -11.27
C THR A 252 -0.90 -14.68 -12.27
N GLY A 253 0.36 -14.68 -11.81
CA GLY A 253 1.54 -14.74 -12.64
C GLY A 253 1.92 -13.39 -13.28
N TRP A 254 1.06 -12.38 -13.21
CA TRP A 254 1.30 -11.04 -13.76
C TRP A 254 2.53 -10.38 -13.16
N GLY A 255 2.78 -10.63 -11.88
CA GLY A 255 3.96 -10.16 -11.17
C GLY A 255 5.30 -10.55 -11.81
N SER A 256 5.32 -11.55 -12.70
CA SER A 256 6.50 -11.94 -13.47
C SER A 256 6.96 -10.87 -14.47
N LEU A 257 6.12 -9.90 -14.81
CA LEU A 257 6.43 -8.76 -15.67
C LEU A 257 7.19 -7.64 -14.95
N TRP A 258 7.14 -7.61 -13.61
CA TRP A 258 7.80 -6.60 -12.78
C TRP A 258 9.28 -6.46 -13.13
N MET A 259 9.74 -5.23 -13.40
CA MET A 259 11.08 -4.87 -13.85
C MET A 259 11.52 -5.49 -15.19
N LYS A 260 10.68 -6.29 -15.84
CA LYS A 260 10.97 -6.92 -17.14
C LYS A 260 10.18 -6.28 -18.28
N ASN A 261 8.93 -5.90 -18.00
CA ASN A 261 8.07 -5.22 -18.97
C ASN A 261 7.06 -4.33 -18.22
N ASN A 262 7.56 -3.20 -17.72
CA ASN A 262 6.77 -2.28 -16.90
C ASN A 262 5.60 -1.65 -17.66
N ASP A 263 5.77 -1.40 -18.97
CA ASP A 263 4.68 -0.83 -19.79
C ASP A 263 3.50 -1.79 -19.86
N ARG A 264 3.75 -3.09 -20.09
CA ARG A 264 2.71 -4.10 -20.07
C ARG A 264 2.13 -4.27 -18.67
N PHE A 265 2.99 -4.28 -17.64
CA PHE A 265 2.56 -4.40 -16.24
C PHE A 265 1.57 -3.31 -15.85
N ASN A 266 1.84 -2.04 -16.25
CA ASN A 266 0.99 -0.89 -15.94
C ASN A 266 -0.20 -0.71 -16.89
N GLY A 267 -0.21 -1.35 -18.04
CA GLY A 267 -1.22 -1.17 -19.11
C GLY A 267 -2.59 -1.80 -18.82
N GLY A 268 -2.74 -2.45 -17.69
CA GLY A 268 -3.90 -3.21 -17.22
C GLY A 268 -3.42 -4.45 -16.49
N GLU A 269 -4.35 -5.25 -15.96
CA GLU A 269 -4.00 -6.48 -15.24
C GLU A 269 -5.15 -7.49 -15.16
N PRO A 270 -4.86 -8.78 -14.94
CA PRO A 270 -5.85 -9.72 -14.47
C PRO A 270 -6.14 -9.49 -12.97
N GLY A 271 -7.29 -9.91 -12.51
CA GLY A 271 -7.60 -9.84 -11.09
C GLY A 271 -8.98 -10.35 -10.76
N ILE A 272 -9.32 -10.29 -9.50
CA ILE A 272 -10.62 -10.75 -9.01
C ILE A 272 -11.74 -9.79 -9.43
N GLY A 273 -12.93 -10.35 -9.61
CA GLY A 273 -14.16 -9.59 -9.85
C GLY A 273 -15.02 -9.45 -8.59
N LEU A 274 -16.19 -8.80 -8.74
CA LEU A 274 -17.14 -8.58 -7.63
C LEU A 274 -17.66 -9.87 -7.00
N GLU A 275 -17.78 -10.96 -7.77
CA GLU A 275 -18.20 -12.26 -7.24
C GLU A 275 -17.22 -12.75 -6.17
N VAL A 276 -15.92 -12.71 -6.46
CA VAL A 276 -14.87 -13.10 -5.53
C VAL A 276 -14.77 -12.11 -4.36
N ALA A 277 -14.89 -10.80 -4.61
CA ALA A 277 -14.90 -9.81 -3.54
C ALA A 277 -16.01 -10.08 -2.52
N ARG A 278 -17.23 -10.34 -2.96
CA ARG A 278 -18.36 -10.67 -2.08
C ARG A 278 -18.15 -12.00 -1.33
N TRP A 279 -17.56 -12.99 -1.98
CA TRP A 279 -17.16 -14.22 -1.32
C TRP A 279 -16.12 -13.97 -0.21
N LEU A 280 -15.13 -13.08 -0.41
CA LEU A 280 -14.18 -12.68 0.62
C LEU A 280 -14.90 -11.99 1.81
N VAL A 281 -15.90 -11.15 1.51
CA VAL A 281 -16.75 -10.52 2.54
C VAL A 281 -17.51 -11.58 3.34
N GLU A 282 -18.12 -12.56 2.69
CA GLU A 282 -18.83 -13.68 3.34
C GLU A 282 -17.89 -14.52 4.22
N LYS A 283 -16.66 -14.76 3.77
CA LYS A 283 -15.59 -15.40 4.57
C LYS A 283 -15.08 -14.55 5.72
N GLN A 284 -15.43 -13.28 5.75
CA GLN A 284 -14.97 -12.32 6.77
C GLN A 284 -13.43 -12.24 6.85
N VAL A 285 -12.75 -12.26 5.72
CA VAL A 285 -11.29 -12.13 5.69
C VAL A 285 -10.87 -10.76 6.24
N ALA A 286 -9.65 -10.65 6.78
CA ALA A 286 -9.13 -9.38 7.25
C ALA A 286 -8.54 -8.56 6.11
N LEU A 287 -7.90 -9.24 5.16
CA LEU A 287 -7.29 -8.60 3.99
C LEU A 287 -7.20 -9.57 2.83
N THR A 288 -7.04 -9.00 1.65
CA THR A 288 -6.71 -9.69 0.41
C THR A 288 -5.52 -9.01 -0.27
N GLY A 289 -5.08 -9.53 -1.40
CA GLY A 289 -4.03 -8.94 -2.21
C GLY A 289 -3.59 -9.84 -3.34
N ALA A 290 -2.75 -9.31 -4.23
CA ALA A 290 -2.26 -10.06 -5.38
C ALA A 290 -0.84 -9.62 -5.79
N ASP A 291 -0.29 -10.34 -6.77
CA ASP A 291 0.96 -9.99 -7.46
C ASP A 291 0.79 -8.87 -8.50
N THR A 292 -0.38 -8.21 -8.54
CA THR A 292 -0.80 -7.13 -9.42
C THR A 292 -0.89 -5.79 -8.67
N TRP A 293 -1.11 -4.67 -9.40
CA TRP A 293 -1.07 -3.31 -8.84
C TRP A 293 -2.45 -2.79 -8.37
N ALA A 294 -3.54 -3.56 -8.57
CA ALA A 294 -4.88 -3.25 -8.06
C ALA A 294 -5.61 -4.47 -7.49
N THR A 295 -5.04 -5.68 -7.53
CA THR A 295 -5.69 -6.93 -7.09
C THR A 295 -6.93 -7.28 -7.92
N GLU A 296 -7.71 -6.31 -8.37
CA GLU A 296 -8.90 -6.50 -9.22
C GLU A 296 -8.59 -6.40 -10.70
N VAL A 297 -9.48 -6.96 -11.52
CA VAL A 297 -9.32 -6.96 -12.97
C VAL A 297 -9.38 -5.55 -13.57
N VAL A 298 -8.38 -5.19 -14.38
CA VAL A 298 -8.30 -3.90 -15.09
C VAL A 298 -7.95 -4.13 -16.57
N PRO A 299 -8.75 -3.60 -17.53
CA PRO A 299 -10.02 -2.91 -17.34
C PRO A 299 -11.13 -3.86 -16.84
N ASN A 300 -12.09 -3.31 -16.09
CA ASN A 300 -13.23 -4.09 -15.64
C ASN A 300 -14.05 -4.59 -16.84
N PRO A 301 -14.54 -5.86 -16.84
CA PRO A 301 -15.41 -6.39 -17.90
C PRO A 301 -16.67 -5.56 -18.14
N ASP A 302 -17.30 -5.03 -17.08
CA ASP A 302 -18.33 -4.02 -17.18
C ASP A 302 -17.68 -2.63 -17.27
N LYS A 303 -17.62 -2.08 -18.47
CA LYS A 303 -16.97 -0.79 -18.75
C LYS A 303 -17.61 0.42 -18.05
N ARG A 304 -18.79 0.23 -17.43
CA ARG A 304 -19.44 1.27 -16.63
C ARG A 304 -18.86 1.37 -15.21
N LEU A 305 -18.04 0.38 -14.78
CA LEU A 305 -17.52 0.28 -13.44
C LEU A 305 -16.01 0.56 -13.44
N ALA A 306 -15.57 1.38 -12.49
CA ALA A 306 -14.18 1.65 -12.20
C ALA A 306 -13.86 1.17 -10.77
N PHE A 307 -12.93 0.25 -10.62
CA PHE A 307 -12.46 -0.29 -9.35
C PHE A 307 -13.57 -0.73 -8.37
N PRO A 308 -14.56 -1.54 -8.82
CA PRO A 308 -15.69 -1.91 -7.98
C PRO A 308 -15.31 -2.85 -6.83
N VAL A 309 -14.22 -3.60 -6.95
CA VAL A 309 -13.73 -4.49 -5.90
C VAL A 309 -13.14 -3.69 -4.74
N HIS A 310 -12.36 -2.65 -5.01
CA HIS A 310 -11.89 -1.72 -3.97
C HIS A 310 -13.07 -1.12 -3.19
N ALA A 311 -14.10 -0.66 -3.91
CA ALA A 311 -15.29 -0.11 -3.27
C ALA A 311 -16.00 -1.14 -2.37
N GLU A 312 -16.12 -2.38 -2.82
CA GLU A 312 -16.77 -3.47 -2.06
C GLU A 312 -15.96 -3.87 -0.81
N LEU A 313 -14.64 -4.02 -0.96
CA LEU A 313 -13.77 -4.49 0.11
C LEU A 313 -13.41 -3.39 1.10
N LEU A 314 -12.73 -2.32 0.63
CA LEU A 314 -12.24 -1.24 1.49
C LEU A 314 -13.37 -0.39 2.03
N THR A 315 -14.17 0.21 1.12
CA THR A 315 -15.15 1.24 1.50
C THR A 315 -16.33 0.64 2.24
N LYS A 316 -16.93 -0.45 1.72
CA LYS A 316 -18.14 -1.01 2.29
C LYS A 316 -17.90 -2.01 3.40
N SER A 317 -16.81 -2.77 3.34
CA SER A 317 -16.59 -3.92 4.23
C SER A 317 -15.43 -3.74 5.20
N GLY A 318 -14.57 -2.73 5.00
CA GLY A 318 -13.38 -2.51 5.82
C GLY A 318 -12.33 -3.60 5.71
N ILE A 319 -12.34 -4.37 4.62
CA ILE A 319 -11.35 -5.41 4.29
C ILE A 319 -10.21 -4.74 3.54
N PHE A 320 -8.99 -4.95 4.00
CA PHE A 320 -7.81 -4.30 3.44
C PHE A 320 -7.31 -4.98 2.16
N ASN A 321 -6.55 -4.22 1.37
CA ASN A 321 -5.93 -4.70 0.14
C ASN A 321 -4.41 -4.51 0.20
N HIS A 322 -3.64 -5.52 -0.26
CA HIS A 322 -2.18 -5.49 -0.29
C HIS A 322 -1.68 -5.88 -1.68
N GLU A 323 -1.12 -4.94 -2.39
CA GLU A 323 -0.82 -5.03 -3.81
C GLU A 323 0.66 -5.25 -4.09
N ASN A 324 0.96 -5.67 -5.32
CA ASN A 324 2.32 -5.92 -5.80
C ASN A 324 3.11 -6.91 -4.93
N LEU A 325 2.43 -7.93 -4.44
CA LEU A 325 3.07 -8.99 -3.65
C LEU A 325 3.97 -9.88 -4.52
N PHE A 326 4.86 -10.62 -3.87
CA PHE A 326 5.83 -11.51 -4.51
C PHE A 326 5.73 -12.91 -3.89
N PHE A 327 5.33 -13.89 -4.70
CA PHE A 327 5.00 -15.24 -4.22
C PHE A 327 5.90 -16.35 -4.76
N ASP A 328 6.87 -16.05 -5.63
CA ASP A 328 7.64 -17.06 -6.37
C ASP A 328 8.29 -18.11 -5.46
N GLU A 329 8.86 -17.69 -4.31
CA GLU A 329 9.50 -18.61 -3.38
C GLU A 329 8.48 -19.51 -2.67
N LEU A 330 7.32 -18.97 -2.28
CA LEU A 330 6.22 -19.74 -1.68
C LEU A 330 5.69 -20.79 -2.67
N ILE A 331 5.50 -20.40 -3.93
CA ILE A 331 5.01 -21.29 -4.99
C ILE A 331 6.04 -22.40 -5.27
N LYS A 332 7.31 -22.05 -5.40
CA LYS A 332 8.40 -22.99 -5.59
C LYS A 332 8.44 -24.06 -4.49
N ASP A 333 8.24 -23.64 -3.25
CA ASP A 333 8.23 -24.52 -2.07
C ASP A 333 6.85 -25.14 -1.80
N ARG A 334 5.84 -24.85 -2.62
CA ARG A 334 4.44 -25.29 -2.47
C ARG A 334 3.83 -24.92 -1.12
N LYS A 335 4.17 -23.72 -0.62
CA LYS A 335 3.66 -23.18 0.63
C LYS A 335 2.45 -22.28 0.36
N TYR A 336 1.28 -22.88 0.30
CA TYR A 336 0.04 -22.18 -0.01
C TYR A 336 -0.74 -21.75 1.25
N GLN A 337 -0.29 -22.16 2.42
CA GLN A 337 -0.80 -21.75 3.72
C GLN A 337 0.38 -21.37 4.62
N PHE A 338 0.28 -20.22 5.25
CA PHE A 338 1.36 -19.66 6.07
C PHE A 338 0.82 -18.65 7.08
N VAL A 339 1.66 -18.19 7.99
CA VAL A 339 1.37 -17.04 8.84
C VAL A 339 1.81 -15.78 8.12
N TYR A 340 0.87 -14.89 7.85
CA TYR A 340 1.13 -13.57 7.31
C TYR A 340 1.38 -12.58 8.44
N ILE A 341 2.49 -11.83 8.34
CA ILE A 341 2.88 -10.82 9.32
C ILE A 341 3.14 -9.51 8.58
N PHE A 342 2.46 -8.47 9.03
CA PHE A 342 2.61 -7.12 8.51
C PHE A 342 2.13 -6.06 9.51
N ALA A 343 2.84 -4.94 9.58
CA ALA A 343 2.38 -3.74 10.25
C ALA A 343 2.57 -2.54 9.32
N THR A 344 1.60 -1.66 9.30
CA THR A 344 1.72 -0.40 8.56
C THR A 344 2.84 0.45 9.17
N THR A 345 3.56 1.21 8.35
CA THR A 345 4.34 2.34 8.85
C THR A 345 3.35 3.37 9.41
N PRO A 346 3.38 3.68 10.73
CA PRO A 346 2.30 4.43 11.36
C PRO A 346 2.40 5.94 11.09
N ILE A 347 2.33 6.32 9.82
CA ILE A 347 2.29 7.72 9.41
C ILE A 347 0.88 8.25 9.65
N LYS A 348 0.75 9.19 10.58
CA LYS A 348 -0.54 9.76 10.96
C LYS A 348 -1.24 10.41 9.75
N GLY A 349 -2.45 9.95 9.49
CA GLY A 349 -3.30 10.45 8.40
C GLY A 349 -2.86 10.02 7.00
N ALA A 350 -1.96 9.04 6.86
CA ALA A 350 -1.66 8.47 5.55
C ALA A 350 -2.81 7.55 5.07
N THR A 351 -3.04 7.55 3.75
CA THR A 351 -4.10 6.77 3.10
C THR A 351 -3.70 5.32 2.86
N GLY A 352 -2.43 5.03 2.89
CA GLY A 352 -1.84 3.71 2.67
C GLY A 352 -0.44 3.62 3.27
N SER A 353 0.19 2.48 3.13
CA SER A 353 1.53 2.22 3.68
C SER A 353 2.38 1.46 2.70
N ALA A 354 3.63 1.86 2.58
CA ALA A 354 4.67 0.98 2.07
C ALA A 354 4.74 -0.28 2.94
N GLY A 355 5.13 -1.41 2.37
CA GLY A 355 5.12 -2.66 3.09
C GLY A 355 6.29 -3.60 2.82
N ALA A 356 6.70 -4.27 3.89
CA ALA A 356 7.61 -5.41 3.81
C ALA A 356 6.95 -6.63 4.48
N PRO A 357 5.82 -7.13 3.93
CA PRO A 357 5.13 -8.28 4.49
C PRO A 357 5.99 -9.53 4.39
N ILE A 358 5.87 -10.38 5.41
CA ILE A 358 6.53 -11.68 5.45
C ILE A 358 5.52 -12.80 5.61
N ALA A 359 5.88 -13.96 5.06
CA ALA A 359 5.21 -15.23 5.31
C ALA A 359 6.12 -16.14 6.15
N VAL A 360 5.54 -16.83 7.13
CA VAL A 360 6.26 -17.78 7.99
C VAL A 360 5.54 -19.12 7.95
N THR A 361 6.29 -20.20 7.68
CA THR A 361 5.75 -21.57 7.53
C THR A 361 6.21 -22.53 8.60
#